data_12a47c8562a06e7a9fec6a27c35cd8f4
#
_entry.id   12a47c8562a06e7a9fec6a27c35cd8f4
#
_cell.length_a   1.000
_cell.length_b   1.000
_cell.length_c   1.000
_cell.angle_alpha   90.00
_cell.angle_beta   90.00
_cell.angle_gamma   90.00
#
_symmetry.space_group_name_H-M   'P 1'
#
loop_
_entity.id
_entity.type
_entity.pdbx_description
1 polymer ?
#
loop_
_entity_poly.entity_id
_entity_poly.type
_entity_poly.pdbx_seq_one_letter_code
_entity_poly.pdbx_strand_id
1 'polypeptide(L)'
;HGTYEANNAMYECDLMINIGARFDDRITGKIDEFSPKSKKVHIDIDPSSINKNVKVDLAIVGDVKSVITSTLKTLKKSKPNFIRSNKQKTSKWWEKIQKWRSKRSLDYIGSEETIKPQYAIERLYELTKDKDTFITTEVGQHQMWAAQHYKFNKPNRLSLIHI
;
A
#
# COMPACT_ATOMS: atom_id res chain seq x y z
N HIS A 1 7.13 4.67 -4.03
CA HIS A 1 6.80 3.52 -4.88
C HIS A 1 5.30 3.42 -5.20
N GLY A 2 4.46 4.17 -4.49
CA GLY A 2 3.02 4.12 -4.67
C GLY A 2 2.55 4.76 -5.98
N THR A 3 1.39 4.32 -6.45
CA THR A 3 0.70 4.97 -7.56
C THR A 3 0.17 6.36 -7.14
N TYR A 4 -0.17 7.19 -8.11
CA TYR A 4 -0.73 8.52 -7.85
C TYR A 4 -1.98 8.45 -6.95
N GLU A 5 -2.90 7.51 -7.24
CA GLU A 5 -4.09 7.30 -6.43
C GLU A 5 -3.78 6.82 -5.01
N ALA A 6 -2.78 5.96 -4.82
CA ALA A 6 -2.40 5.48 -3.49
C ALA A 6 -1.81 6.60 -2.64
N ASN A 7 -0.92 7.40 -3.21
CA ASN A 7 -0.33 8.54 -2.50
C ASN A 7 -1.37 9.60 -2.12
N ASN A 8 -2.29 9.92 -3.04
CA ASN A 8 -3.36 10.86 -2.74
C ASN A 8 -4.38 10.30 -1.73
N ALA A 9 -4.67 9.00 -1.78
CA ALA A 9 -5.53 8.36 -0.80
C ALA A 9 -4.93 8.42 0.61
N MET A 10 -3.63 8.18 0.75
CA MET A 10 -2.94 8.36 2.04
C MET A 10 -2.97 9.81 2.53
N TYR A 11 -2.79 10.77 1.64
CA TYR A 11 -2.75 12.20 2.01
C TYR A 11 -4.13 12.75 2.41
N GLU A 12 -5.19 12.33 1.72
CA GLU A 12 -6.52 12.91 1.87
C GLU A 12 -7.51 12.12 2.72
N CYS A 13 -7.13 10.91 3.21
CA CYS A 13 -8.02 10.12 4.04
C CYS A 13 -8.31 10.80 5.38
N ASP A 14 -9.48 10.48 5.93
CA ASP A 14 -9.90 10.88 7.28
C ASP A 14 -9.52 9.85 8.35
N LEU A 15 -9.34 8.58 7.93
CA LEU A 15 -8.88 7.49 8.77
C LEU A 15 -7.81 6.69 8.04
N MET A 16 -6.65 6.53 8.67
CA MET A 16 -5.56 5.68 8.24
C MET A 16 -5.38 4.53 9.21
N ILE A 17 -5.50 3.31 8.72
CA ILE A 17 -5.22 2.10 9.50
C ILE A 17 -3.92 1.49 8.96
N ASN A 18 -2.87 1.60 9.74
CA ASN A 18 -1.57 1.04 9.44
C ASN A 18 -1.40 -0.32 10.13
N ILE A 19 -1.07 -1.34 9.36
CA ILE A 19 -0.95 -2.72 9.84
C ILE A 19 0.42 -3.26 9.47
N GLY A 20 1.30 -3.45 10.46
CA GLY A 20 2.62 -4.03 10.30
C GLY A 20 3.59 -3.19 9.46
N ALA A 21 3.36 -1.90 9.30
CA ALA A 21 4.24 -0.99 8.59
C ALA A 21 4.73 0.13 9.52
N ARG A 22 5.99 0.47 9.42
CA ARG A 22 6.70 1.29 10.43
C ARG A 22 6.70 2.80 10.17
N PHE A 23 5.96 3.35 9.25
CA PHE A 23 5.97 4.77 8.91
C PHE A 23 7.39 5.34 8.71
N ASP A 24 8.18 4.72 7.83
CA ASP A 24 9.53 5.20 7.56
C ASP A 24 9.55 6.42 6.63
N ASP A 25 10.72 7.04 6.51
CA ASP A 25 10.93 8.27 5.74
C ASP A 25 10.61 8.12 4.25
N ARG A 26 10.69 6.90 3.70
CA ARG A 26 10.36 6.62 2.30
C ARG A 26 8.86 6.71 2.01
N ILE A 27 8.03 6.62 3.05
CA ILE A 27 6.57 6.75 2.96
C ILE A 27 6.12 8.12 3.43
N THR A 28 6.67 8.62 4.54
CA THR A 28 6.17 9.81 5.20
C THR A 28 6.60 11.11 4.53
N GLY A 29 7.82 11.15 3.97
CA GLY A 29 8.42 12.42 3.57
C GLY A 29 8.48 13.38 4.76
N LYS A 30 7.96 14.60 4.59
CA LYS A 30 7.87 15.59 5.67
C LYS A 30 6.79 15.18 6.68
N ILE A 31 7.21 14.77 7.86
CA ILE A 31 6.36 14.16 8.89
C ILE A 31 5.17 15.04 9.27
N ASP A 32 5.40 16.34 9.45
CA ASP A 32 4.35 17.29 9.85
C ASP A 32 3.24 17.45 8.80
N GLU A 33 3.53 17.11 7.55
CA GLU A 33 2.59 17.17 6.44
C GLU A 33 2.05 15.80 6.04
N PHE A 34 2.50 14.73 6.69
CA PHE A 34 2.07 13.37 6.39
C PHE A 34 0.63 13.12 6.83
N SER A 35 -0.27 13.01 5.86
CA SER A 35 -1.70 12.74 6.10
C SER A 35 -2.29 13.60 7.24
N PRO A 36 -2.27 14.94 7.12
CA PRO A 36 -2.50 15.83 8.25
C PRO A 36 -3.94 15.82 8.78
N LYS A 37 -4.88 15.32 7.97
CA LYS A 37 -6.31 15.30 8.30
C LYS A 37 -6.77 13.96 8.89
N SER A 38 -5.94 12.90 8.81
CA SER A 38 -6.35 11.58 9.21
C SER A 38 -6.20 11.32 10.69
N LYS A 39 -7.18 10.60 11.27
CA LYS A 39 -6.96 9.81 12.47
C LYS A 39 -6.14 8.59 12.12
N LYS A 40 -5.13 8.28 12.92
CA LYS A 40 -4.17 7.21 12.64
C LYS A 40 -4.30 6.09 13.67
N VAL A 41 -4.58 4.89 13.17
CA VAL A 41 -4.54 3.64 13.95
C VAL A 41 -3.32 2.85 13.53
N HIS A 42 -2.49 2.43 14.48
CA HIS A 42 -1.31 1.61 14.19
C HIS A 42 -1.41 0.28 14.90
N ILE A 43 -1.42 -0.79 14.14
CA ILE A 43 -1.43 -2.17 14.62
C ILE A 43 -0.06 -2.78 14.27
N ASP A 44 0.71 -3.13 15.28
CA ASP A 44 2.02 -3.75 15.09
C ASP A 44 2.30 -4.75 16.21
N ILE A 45 3.06 -5.79 15.90
CA ILE A 45 3.53 -6.74 16.89
C ILE A 45 4.71 -6.19 17.69
N ASP A 46 5.50 -5.30 17.09
CA ASP A 46 6.66 -4.67 17.71
C ASP A 46 6.26 -3.33 18.35
N PRO A 47 6.24 -3.24 19.68
CA PRO A 47 5.92 -1.99 20.38
C PRO A 47 6.89 -0.86 20.07
N SER A 48 8.13 -1.15 19.66
CA SER A 48 9.14 -0.14 19.32
C SER A 48 8.84 0.61 18.02
N SER A 49 8.02 0.05 17.15
CA SER A 49 7.54 0.69 15.93
C SER A 49 6.46 1.74 16.16
N ILE A 50 5.74 1.62 17.28
CA ILE A 50 4.63 2.52 17.62
C ILE A 50 5.15 3.89 18.03
N ASN A 51 4.58 4.94 17.43
CA ASN A 51 4.94 6.34 17.69
C ASN A 51 6.42 6.70 17.42
N LYS A 52 7.15 5.85 16.72
CA LYS A 52 8.57 6.07 16.46
C LYS A 52 8.80 7.30 15.56
N ASN A 53 8.13 7.36 14.43
CA ASN A 53 8.26 8.45 13.45
C ASN A 53 7.01 9.31 13.38
N VAL A 54 5.84 8.70 13.35
CA VAL A 54 4.54 9.36 13.27
C VAL A 54 3.76 9.06 14.53
N LYS A 55 3.28 10.08 15.21
CA LYS A 55 2.37 9.90 16.34
C LYS A 55 1.00 9.44 15.85
N VAL A 56 0.42 8.46 16.54
CA VAL A 56 -0.86 7.87 16.17
C VAL A 56 -1.92 8.14 17.23
N ASP A 57 -3.18 8.22 16.81
CA ASP A 57 -4.31 8.43 17.72
C ASP A 57 -4.66 7.17 18.51
N LEU A 58 -4.46 5.99 17.90
CA LEU A 58 -4.70 4.69 18.55
C LEU A 58 -3.59 3.72 18.20
N ALA A 59 -2.92 3.21 19.20
CA ALA A 59 -1.92 2.15 19.11
C ALA A 59 -2.48 0.82 19.59
N ILE A 60 -2.27 -0.24 18.81
CA ILE A 60 -2.65 -1.60 19.18
C ILE A 60 -1.43 -2.50 19.00
N VAL A 61 -0.81 -2.92 20.10
CA VAL A 61 0.31 -3.86 20.05
C VAL A 61 -0.26 -5.28 20.09
N GLY A 62 0.05 -6.08 19.06
CA GLY A 62 -0.41 -7.46 18.99
C GLY A 62 -0.30 -8.08 17.61
N ASP A 63 -0.47 -9.40 17.59
CA ASP A 63 -0.54 -10.16 16.34
C ASP A 63 -1.74 -9.72 15.50
N VAL A 64 -1.48 -9.44 14.21
CA VAL A 64 -2.47 -8.87 13.30
C VAL A 64 -3.71 -9.77 13.13
N LYS A 65 -3.53 -11.09 13.08
CA LYS A 65 -4.65 -12.04 12.94
C LYS A 65 -5.57 -11.96 14.16
N SER A 66 -5.00 -11.95 15.36
CA SER A 66 -5.72 -11.84 16.62
C SER A 66 -6.46 -10.51 16.75
N VAL A 67 -5.80 -9.40 16.42
CA VAL A 67 -6.38 -8.05 16.45
C VAL A 67 -7.53 -7.91 15.47
N ILE A 68 -7.35 -8.31 14.21
CA ILE A 68 -8.40 -8.24 13.20
C ILE A 68 -9.59 -9.13 13.56
N THR A 69 -9.33 -10.35 14.04
CA THR A 69 -10.40 -11.27 14.46
C THR A 69 -11.25 -10.67 15.57
N SER A 70 -10.62 -10.11 16.60
CA SER A 70 -11.29 -9.45 17.72
C SER A 70 -12.07 -8.21 17.27
N THR A 71 -11.47 -7.39 16.41
CA THR A 71 -12.11 -6.20 15.84
C THR A 71 -13.37 -6.57 15.04
N LEU A 72 -13.29 -7.56 14.18
CA LEU A 72 -14.45 -8.04 13.40
C LEU A 72 -15.56 -8.60 14.29
N LYS A 73 -15.20 -9.37 15.33
CA LYS A 73 -16.17 -9.88 16.31
C LYS A 73 -16.89 -8.73 17.02
N THR A 74 -16.15 -7.73 17.47
CA THR A 74 -16.69 -6.55 18.14
C THR A 74 -17.60 -5.74 17.21
N LEU A 75 -17.18 -5.49 15.96
CA LEU A 75 -18.00 -4.79 14.96
C LEU A 75 -19.31 -5.51 14.66
N LYS A 76 -19.27 -6.82 14.47
CA LYS A 76 -20.49 -7.63 14.23
C LYS A 76 -21.46 -7.56 15.40
N LYS A 77 -20.95 -7.55 16.64
CA LYS A 77 -21.78 -7.45 17.84
C LYS A 77 -22.36 -6.06 18.05
N SER A 78 -21.53 -5.03 17.93
CA SER A 78 -21.89 -3.64 18.30
C SER A 78 -22.61 -2.89 17.17
N LYS A 79 -22.30 -3.21 15.92
CA LYS A 79 -22.78 -2.52 14.72
C LYS A 79 -23.09 -3.50 13.59
N PRO A 80 -24.09 -4.36 13.70
CA PRO A 80 -24.36 -5.42 12.73
C PRO A 80 -24.61 -4.91 11.31
N ASN A 81 -25.13 -3.70 11.18
CA ASN A 81 -25.39 -3.05 9.87
C ASN A 81 -24.29 -2.08 9.42
N PHE A 82 -23.11 -2.08 10.07
CA PHE A 82 -22.04 -1.12 9.82
C PHE A 82 -21.63 -1.06 8.34
N ILE A 83 -21.38 -2.21 7.72
CA ILE A 83 -20.95 -2.29 6.32
C ILE A 83 -22.03 -1.74 5.39
N ARG A 84 -23.29 -2.10 5.64
CA ARG A 84 -24.42 -1.68 4.81
C ARG A 84 -24.68 -0.18 4.94
N SER A 85 -24.66 0.36 6.14
CA SER A 85 -24.90 1.78 6.41
C SER A 85 -23.81 2.71 5.88
N ASN A 86 -22.57 2.22 5.72
CA ASN A 86 -21.45 3.02 5.21
C ASN A 86 -21.21 2.88 3.69
N LYS A 87 -21.93 2.00 3.00
CA LYS A 87 -21.73 1.80 1.56
C LYS A 87 -21.86 3.10 0.75
N GLN A 88 -22.84 3.92 1.05
CA GLN A 88 -23.07 5.20 0.37
C GLN A 88 -22.00 6.24 0.71
N LYS A 89 -21.48 6.24 1.96
CA LYS A 89 -20.41 7.16 2.37
C LYS A 89 -19.09 6.82 1.69
N THR A 90 -18.82 5.52 1.51
CA THR A 90 -17.60 5.06 0.85
C THR A 90 -17.66 5.19 -0.68
N SER A 91 -18.86 5.26 -1.30
CA SER A 91 -18.97 5.40 -2.76
C SER A 91 -18.29 6.66 -3.28
N LYS A 92 -18.51 7.81 -2.65
CA LYS A 92 -17.87 9.08 -3.01
C LYS A 92 -16.35 9.04 -2.88
N TRP A 93 -15.86 8.32 -1.87
CA TRP A 93 -14.42 8.10 -1.70
C TRP A 93 -13.85 7.25 -2.83
N TRP A 94 -14.54 6.16 -3.20
CA TRP A 94 -14.15 5.33 -4.34
C TRP A 94 -14.21 6.08 -5.67
N GLU A 95 -15.20 6.90 -5.92
CA GLU A 95 -15.28 7.78 -7.10
C GLU A 95 -14.04 8.69 -7.20
N LYS A 96 -13.62 9.28 -6.07
CA LYS A 96 -12.43 10.11 -6.00
C LYS A 96 -11.16 9.32 -6.31
N ILE A 97 -11.02 8.12 -5.74
CA ILE A 97 -9.91 7.21 -6.03
C ILE A 97 -9.88 6.83 -7.52
N GLN A 98 -11.04 6.50 -8.11
CA GLN A 98 -11.11 6.17 -9.52
C GLN A 98 -10.73 7.35 -10.43
N LYS A 99 -11.09 8.58 -10.06
CA LYS A 99 -10.65 9.78 -10.77
C LYS A 99 -9.12 9.94 -10.72
N TRP A 100 -8.49 9.66 -9.60
CA TRP A 100 -7.03 9.66 -9.52
C TRP A 100 -6.40 8.55 -10.34
N ARG A 101 -6.98 7.35 -10.28
CA ARG A 101 -6.53 6.18 -11.04
C ARG A 101 -6.61 6.38 -12.55
N SER A 102 -7.61 7.14 -13.03
CA SER A 102 -7.75 7.43 -14.46
C SER A 102 -6.58 8.23 -15.04
N LYS A 103 -5.73 8.84 -14.20
CA LYS A 103 -4.48 9.49 -14.65
C LYS A 103 -3.42 8.51 -15.14
N ARG A 104 -3.56 7.21 -14.81
CA ARG A 104 -2.64 6.16 -15.27
C ARG A 104 -1.17 6.54 -15.08
N SER A 105 -0.82 6.93 -13.86
CA SER A 105 0.47 7.56 -13.52
C SER A 105 1.71 6.69 -13.76
N LEU A 106 1.53 5.40 -13.99
CA LEU A 106 2.61 4.46 -14.31
C LEU A 106 2.75 4.21 -15.81
N ASP A 107 1.88 4.80 -16.65
CA ASP A 107 2.01 4.67 -18.09
C ASP A 107 3.30 5.33 -18.56
N TYR A 108 3.88 4.78 -19.60
CA TYR A 108 5.09 5.29 -20.24
C TYR A 108 4.95 5.27 -21.76
N ILE A 109 5.68 6.14 -22.40
CA ILE A 109 5.75 6.19 -23.87
C ILE A 109 6.85 5.21 -24.31
N GLY A 110 6.48 4.24 -25.14
CA GLY A 110 7.44 3.32 -25.77
C GLY A 110 8.43 4.06 -26.69
N SER A 111 9.50 3.38 -27.05
CA SER A 111 10.50 3.88 -27.99
C SER A 111 10.98 2.72 -28.86
N GLU A 112 11.19 2.95 -30.13
CA GLU A 112 11.81 1.99 -31.04
C GLU A 112 13.35 1.99 -30.95
N GLU A 113 13.90 3.12 -30.49
CA GLU A 113 15.36 3.30 -30.39
C GLU A 113 15.94 2.81 -29.07
N THR A 114 15.12 2.85 -27.97
CA THR A 114 15.60 2.53 -26.62
C THR A 114 14.63 1.64 -25.88
N ILE A 115 15.14 0.63 -25.18
CA ILE A 115 14.36 -0.22 -24.31
C ILE A 115 14.08 0.54 -23.00
N LYS A 116 12.82 0.87 -22.76
CA LYS A 116 12.40 1.46 -21.49
C LYS A 116 12.46 0.41 -20.37
N PRO A 117 12.93 0.75 -19.15
CA PRO A 117 12.96 -0.19 -18.03
C PRO A 117 11.60 -0.81 -17.71
N GLN A 118 10.54 -0.02 -17.79
CA GLN A 118 9.16 -0.49 -17.59
C GLN A 118 8.81 -1.61 -18.58
N TYR A 119 9.11 -1.41 -19.85
CA TYR A 119 8.88 -2.40 -20.90
C TYR A 119 9.64 -3.70 -20.65
N ALA A 120 10.91 -3.60 -20.25
CA ALA A 120 11.71 -4.78 -19.93
C ALA A 120 11.10 -5.61 -18.79
N ILE A 121 10.61 -4.95 -17.73
CA ILE A 121 9.95 -5.62 -16.62
C ILE A 121 8.61 -6.24 -17.03
N GLU A 122 7.81 -5.54 -17.82
CA GLU A 122 6.54 -6.08 -18.33
C GLU A 122 6.76 -7.28 -19.24
N ARG A 123 7.78 -7.24 -20.11
CA ARG A 123 8.16 -8.41 -20.94
C ARG A 123 8.65 -9.59 -20.09
N LEU A 124 9.42 -9.32 -19.04
CA LEU A 124 9.83 -10.35 -18.09
C LEU A 124 8.60 -11.01 -17.43
N TYR A 125 7.63 -10.20 -16.99
CA TYR A 125 6.37 -10.71 -16.45
C TYR A 125 5.66 -11.61 -17.48
N GLU A 126 5.46 -11.15 -18.72
CA GLU A 126 4.76 -11.92 -19.76
C GLU A 126 5.43 -13.28 -20.05
N LEU A 127 6.74 -13.36 -19.98
CA LEU A 127 7.50 -14.58 -20.20
C LEU A 127 7.49 -15.54 -18.99
N THR A 128 7.12 -15.06 -17.82
CA THR A 128 7.22 -15.81 -16.57
C THR A 128 5.90 -15.94 -15.81
N LYS A 129 4.82 -15.29 -16.24
CA LYS A 129 3.53 -15.24 -15.51
C LYS A 129 2.92 -16.60 -15.20
N ASP A 130 3.18 -17.61 -16.03
CA ASP A 130 2.66 -18.97 -15.87
C ASP A 130 3.64 -19.88 -15.10
N LYS A 131 4.75 -19.31 -14.61
CA LYS A 131 5.78 -20.02 -13.84
C LYS A 131 5.74 -19.60 -12.39
N ASP A 132 6.23 -20.45 -11.48
CA ASP A 132 6.44 -20.09 -10.09
C ASP A 132 7.75 -19.31 -9.94
N THR A 133 7.67 -18.00 -10.17
CA THR A 133 8.82 -17.12 -10.30
C THR A 133 9.04 -16.31 -9.04
N PHE A 134 10.30 -16.20 -8.63
CA PHE A 134 10.78 -15.30 -7.58
C PHE A 134 11.60 -14.18 -8.23
N ILE A 135 11.29 -12.96 -7.90
CA ILE A 135 12.02 -11.77 -8.34
C ILE A 135 12.89 -11.28 -7.19
N THR A 136 14.16 -11.11 -7.44
CA THR A 136 15.10 -10.51 -6.49
C THR A 136 15.68 -9.25 -7.09
N THR A 137 15.79 -8.20 -6.29
CA THR A 137 16.39 -6.93 -6.69
C THR A 137 17.28 -6.40 -5.58
N GLU A 138 18.26 -5.64 -5.95
CA GLU A 138 18.95 -4.74 -5.04
C GLU A 138 18.18 -3.42 -4.90
N VAL A 139 18.67 -2.50 -4.06
CA VAL A 139 18.08 -1.18 -3.83
C VAL A 139 18.44 -0.22 -4.96
N GLY A 140 17.43 0.34 -5.62
CA GLY A 140 17.62 1.30 -6.71
C GLY A 140 16.35 1.51 -7.53
N GLN A 141 16.46 2.19 -8.66
CA GLN A 141 15.31 2.45 -9.54
C GLN A 141 14.70 1.15 -10.08
N HIS A 142 15.52 0.15 -10.36
CA HIS A 142 15.05 -1.16 -10.83
C HIS A 142 14.13 -1.86 -9.83
N GLN A 143 14.37 -1.69 -8.54
CA GLN A 143 13.46 -2.14 -7.49
C GLN A 143 12.08 -1.50 -7.60
N MET A 144 12.04 -0.18 -7.84
CA MET A 144 10.78 0.54 -8.02
C MET A 144 10.04 0.06 -9.26
N TRP A 145 10.73 -0.10 -10.38
CA TRP A 145 10.12 -0.62 -11.61
C TRP A 145 9.64 -2.07 -11.44
N ALA A 146 10.38 -2.93 -10.77
CA ALA A 146 9.94 -4.30 -10.46
C ALA A 146 8.66 -4.28 -9.63
N ALA A 147 8.60 -3.46 -8.58
CA ALA A 147 7.41 -3.34 -7.73
C ALA A 147 6.19 -2.76 -8.45
N GLN A 148 6.39 -1.88 -9.45
CA GLN A 148 5.33 -1.19 -10.17
C GLN A 148 4.83 -1.93 -11.42
N HIS A 149 5.72 -2.59 -12.14
CA HIS A 149 5.43 -3.14 -13.48
C HIS A 149 5.42 -4.67 -13.54
N TYR A 150 6.02 -5.37 -12.56
CA TYR A 150 5.86 -6.83 -12.44
C TYR A 150 4.62 -7.16 -11.61
N LYS A 151 3.71 -7.96 -12.13
CA LYS A 151 2.45 -8.30 -11.44
C LYS A 151 2.64 -9.51 -10.56
N PHE A 152 2.61 -9.32 -9.25
CA PHE A 152 2.72 -10.39 -8.27
C PHE A 152 1.33 -10.93 -7.91
N ASN A 153 1.09 -12.21 -8.15
CA ASN A 153 -0.17 -12.90 -7.86
C ASN A 153 -0.10 -13.80 -6.61
N LYS A 154 1.09 -13.94 -6.02
CA LYS A 154 1.33 -14.72 -4.80
C LYS A 154 2.15 -13.90 -3.81
N PRO A 155 1.99 -14.10 -2.49
CA PRO A 155 2.85 -13.47 -1.50
C PRO A 155 4.28 -14.02 -1.57
N ASN A 156 5.23 -13.27 -1.00
CA ASN A 156 6.65 -13.66 -0.88
C ASN A 156 7.31 -13.99 -2.23
N ARG A 157 6.99 -13.24 -3.28
CA ARG A 157 7.58 -13.40 -4.63
C ARG A 157 8.52 -12.27 -5.03
N LEU A 158 8.64 -11.23 -4.20
CA LEU A 158 9.61 -10.16 -4.38
C LEU A 158 10.51 -10.08 -3.16
N SER A 159 11.80 -10.16 -3.35
CA SER A 159 12.83 -9.87 -2.35
C SER A 159 13.62 -8.62 -2.73
N LEU A 160 13.81 -7.72 -1.77
CA LEU A 160 14.47 -6.42 -1.98
C LEU A 160 15.83 -6.33 -1.30
N ILE A 161 16.29 -7.34 -0.61
CA ILE A 161 17.42 -7.17 0.31
C ILE A 161 18.49 -8.23 0.14
N HIS A 162 18.18 -9.43 -0.26
CA HIS A 162 19.18 -10.48 -0.21
C HIS A 162 19.12 -11.41 -1.34
N ILE A 163 20.23 -11.59 -1.72
CA ILE A 163 20.72 -12.77 -2.38
C ILE A 163 21.73 -13.44 -1.44
#